data_f9f427b6966f13e63d966414af4970ed
#
_entry.id   f9f427b6966f13e63d966414af4970ed
#
_cell.length_a   1.000
_cell.length_b   1.000
_cell.length_c   1.000
_cell.angle_alpha   90.00
_cell.angle_beta   90.00
_cell.angle_gamma   90.00
#
_symmetry.space_group_name_H-M   'P 1'
#
loop_
_entity.id
_entity.type
_entity.pdbx_description
1 polymer ?
#
loop_
_entity_poly.entity_id
_entity_poly.type
_entity_poly.pdbx_seq_one_letter_code
_entity_poly.pdbx_strand_id
1 'polypeptide(L)'
;MNKIVVNNANLRKLMEGNKRYMASHLIHPDQSSERRFELKHGQHPFAIILGCSDSRVPPEVIFDQGLGDLYVVRVVGNVLDQMIVASIEYAVLHLDVRLIMVMGHSQCGAVQATCNHNQLEGHLPSLTFALNAALNKAKDLPGDLTENVILANVGLVSEELKQTGAHFPEMMKKGELVIVPAYYHIDTGKVELLT
;
A
#
# COMPACT_ATOMS: atom_id res chain seq x y z
N MET A 1 10.63 -14.18 6.24
CA MET A 1 9.53 -14.05 5.26
C MET A 1 8.86 -15.40 5.04
N ASN A 2 7.53 -15.49 5.11
CA ASN A 2 6.80 -16.78 4.98
C ASN A 2 6.97 -17.32 3.55
N LYS A 3 7.12 -18.67 3.38
CA LYS A 3 7.25 -19.33 2.06
C LYS A 3 6.12 -18.99 1.08
N ILE A 4 4.91 -18.72 1.59
CA ILE A 4 3.74 -18.33 0.79
C ILE A 4 3.97 -16.97 0.12
N VAL A 5 4.55 -16.01 0.85
CA VAL A 5 4.86 -14.66 0.32
C VAL A 5 5.93 -14.75 -0.78
N VAL A 6 6.98 -15.51 -0.56
CA VAL A 6 8.10 -15.65 -1.52
C VAL A 6 7.66 -16.29 -2.84
N ASN A 7 6.69 -17.20 -2.81
CA ASN A 7 6.20 -17.92 -4.00
C ASN A 7 5.01 -17.25 -4.70
N ASN A 8 4.53 -16.10 -4.22
CA ASN A 8 3.38 -15.43 -4.81
C ASN A 8 3.76 -14.80 -6.17
N ALA A 9 3.15 -15.29 -7.25
CA ALA A 9 3.42 -14.82 -8.61
C ALA A 9 3.06 -13.34 -8.81
N ASN A 10 1.97 -12.88 -8.21
CA ASN A 10 1.52 -11.49 -8.29
C ASN A 10 2.49 -10.55 -7.58
N LEU A 11 3.03 -10.95 -6.43
CA LEU A 11 4.07 -10.18 -5.76
C LEU A 11 5.35 -10.09 -6.59
N ARG A 12 5.76 -11.19 -7.23
CA ARG A 12 6.91 -11.16 -8.16
C ARG A 12 6.65 -10.21 -9.32
N LYS A 13 5.45 -10.22 -9.92
CA LYS A 13 5.07 -9.29 -11.01
C LYS A 13 5.22 -7.82 -10.56
N LEU A 14 4.74 -7.47 -9.36
CA LEU A 14 4.93 -6.13 -8.79
C LEU A 14 6.42 -5.77 -8.65
N MET A 15 7.19 -6.65 -8.02
CA MET A 15 8.60 -6.37 -7.74
C MET A 15 9.46 -6.32 -9.01
N GLU A 16 9.12 -7.06 -10.05
CA GLU A 16 9.75 -6.96 -11.38
C GLU A 16 9.44 -5.63 -12.05
N GLY A 17 8.19 -5.14 -11.95
CA GLY A 17 7.82 -3.80 -12.40
C GLY A 17 8.60 -2.71 -11.66
N ASN A 18 8.73 -2.81 -10.34
CA ASN A 18 9.53 -1.86 -9.57
C ASN A 18 11.03 -1.88 -9.98
N LYS A 19 11.59 -3.04 -10.29
CA LYS A 19 12.97 -3.12 -10.83
C LYS A 19 13.11 -2.37 -12.15
N ARG A 20 12.12 -2.46 -13.07
CA ARG A 20 12.14 -1.69 -14.33
C ARG A 20 12.06 -0.19 -14.05
N TYR A 21 11.18 0.22 -13.12
CA TYR A 21 11.06 1.62 -12.71
C TYR A 21 12.39 2.17 -12.17
N MET A 22 13.03 1.47 -11.23
CA MET A 22 14.33 1.85 -10.67
C MET A 22 15.42 1.95 -11.75
N ALA A 23 15.40 1.08 -12.73
CA ALA A 23 16.35 1.07 -13.84
C ALA A 23 16.02 2.07 -14.96
N SER A 24 14.93 2.85 -14.85
CA SER A 24 14.41 3.73 -15.91
C SER A 24 14.14 2.99 -17.23
N HIS A 25 13.76 1.72 -17.15
CA HIS A 25 13.42 0.84 -18.27
C HIS A 25 11.94 0.47 -18.27
N LEU A 26 11.07 1.47 -18.06
CA LEU A 26 9.62 1.29 -18.06
C LEU A 26 9.13 0.80 -19.43
N ILE A 27 8.21 -0.13 -19.43
CA ILE A 27 7.54 -0.63 -20.64
C ILE A 27 6.15 -0.02 -20.84
N HIS A 28 5.61 0.66 -19.82
CA HIS A 28 4.29 1.31 -19.84
C HIS A 28 3.20 0.40 -20.42
N PRO A 29 2.98 -0.79 -19.84
CA PRO A 29 2.08 -1.77 -20.42
C PRO A 29 0.62 -1.28 -20.41
N ASP A 30 -0.16 -1.79 -21.34
CA ASP A 30 -1.63 -1.75 -21.30
C ASP A 30 -2.24 -0.36 -21.07
N GLN A 31 -1.77 0.68 -21.80
CA GLN A 31 -2.28 2.06 -21.72
C GLN A 31 -3.03 2.52 -22.99
N SER A 32 -3.30 1.61 -23.92
CA SER A 32 -3.89 1.92 -25.22
C SER A 32 -5.41 2.15 -25.17
N SER A 33 -5.97 2.65 -26.29
CA SER A 33 -7.42 2.76 -26.52
C SER A 33 -8.09 1.40 -26.56
N GLU A 34 -7.41 0.42 -27.15
CA GLU A 34 -7.84 -0.98 -27.23
C GLU A 34 -7.98 -1.56 -25.81
N ARG A 35 -7.00 -1.34 -24.96
CA ARG A 35 -7.06 -1.77 -23.56
C ARG A 35 -8.24 -1.16 -22.81
N ARG A 36 -8.51 0.15 -22.98
CA ARG A 36 -9.70 0.78 -22.39
C ARG A 36 -10.99 0.16 -22.87
N PHE A 37 -11.05 -0.19 -24.14
CA PHE A 37 -12.22 -0.84 -24.72
C PHE A 37 -12.42 -2.28 -24.18
N GLU A 38 -11.37 -3.06 -24.01
CA GLU A 38 -11.41 -4.39 -23.37
C GLU A 38 -11.97 -4.31 -21.95
N LEU A 39 -11.50 -3.34 -21.17
CA LEU A 39 -11.90 -3.14 -19.77
C LEU A 39 -13.32 -2.58 -19.59
N LYS A 40 -14.00 -2.21 -20.67
CA LYS A 40 -15.38 -1.67 -20.63
C LYS A 40 -16.38 -2.60 -19.91
N HIS A 41 -16.15 -3.90 -19.98
CA HIS A 41 -17.06 -4.92 -19.47
C HIS A 41 -16.66 -5.48 -18.10
N GLY A 42 -15.54 -5.06 -17.53
CA GLY A 42 -15.09 -5.50 -16.22
C GLY A 42 -13.61 -5.23 -15.98
N GLN A 43 -13.18 -5.50 -14.76
CA GLN A 43 -11.77 -5.36 -14.34
C GLN A 43 -11.31 -6.61 -13.59
N HIS A 44 -10.06 -6.98 -13.75
CA HIS A 44 -9.44 -8.14 -13.09
C HIS A 44 -8.06 -7.75 -12.54
N PRO A 45 -8.01 -6.85 -11.55
CA PRO A 45 -6.73 -6.45 -10.95
C PRO A 45 -6.08 -7.64 -10.24
N PHE A 46 -4.77 -7.77 -10.36
CA PHE A 46 -4.05 -8.88 -9.74
C PHE A 46 -3.56 -8.55 -8.32
N ALA A 47 -3.54 -7.27 -7.93
CA ALA A 47 -3.11 -6.82 -6.61
C ALA A 47 -3.88 -5.57 -6.18
N ILE A 48 -4.05 -5.43 -4.84
CA ILE A 48 -4.49 -4.21 -4.18
C ILE A 48 -3.27 -3.50 -3.63
N ILE A 49 -3.18 -2.18 -3.84
CA ILE A 49 -2.17 -1.33 -3.21
C ILE A 49 -2.90 -0.31 -2.32
N LEU A 50 -2.72 -0.45 -1.00
CA LEU A 50 -3.09 0.60 -0.05
C LEU A 50 -1.88 1.50 0.14
N GLY A 51 -1.94 2.73 -0.37
CA GLY A 51 -0.83 3.68 -0.35
C GLY A 51 -1.21 5.10 0.08
N CYS A 52 -0.21 5.95 0.20
CA CYS A 52 -0.42 7.36 0.47
C CYS A 52 -0.96 8.12 -0.76
N SER A 53 -1.75 9.19 -0.51
CA SER A 53 -2.19 10.14 -1.54
C SER A 53 -1.08 11.08 -2.03
N ASP A 54 0.14 11.01 -1.49
CA ASP A 54 1.29 11.81 -1.91
C ASP A 54 1.52 11.66 -3.42
N SER A 55 1.61 12.79 -4.14
CA SER A 55 1.72 12.82 -5.60
C SER A 55 2.97 12.14 -6.17
N ARG A 56 3.98 11.92 -5.33
CA ARG A 56 5.25 11.29 -5.70
C ARG A 56 5.21 9.76 -5.64
N VAL A 57 4.08 9.17 -5.19
CA VAL A 57 3.98 7.72 -4.98
C VAL A 57 2.82 7.07 -5.74
N PRO A 58 2.67 7.29 -7.06
CA PRO A 58 1.63 6.65 -7.87
C PRO A 58 1.97 5.16 -8.09
N PRO A 59 1.17 4.21 -7.57
CA PRO A 59 1.50 2.79 -7.62
C PRO A 59 1.66 2.23 -9.03
N GLU A 60 0.82 2.67 -9.98
CA GLU A 60 0.87 2.19 -11.36
C GLU A 60 2.22 2.52 -12.03
N VAL A 61 2.80 3.68 -11.71
CA VAL A 61 4.11 4.10 -12.22
C VAL A 61 5.24 3.34 -11.50
N ILE A 62 5.18 3.30 -10.15
CA ILE A 62 6.21 2.65 -9.31
C ILE A 62 6.36 1.16 -9.65
N PHE A 63 5.26 0.50 -9.99
CA PHE A 63 5.26 -0.93 -10.33
C PHE A 63 5.20 -1.18 -11.84
N ASP A 64 5.27 -0.13 -12.68
CA ASP A 64 5.22 -0.24 -14.14
C ASP A 64 4.07 -1.16 -14.60
N GLN A 65 2.84 -0.81 -14.18
CA GLN A 65 1.61 -1.54 -14.47
C GLN A 65 0.65 -0.69 -15.30
N GLY A 66 -0.24 -1.35 -16.03
CA GLY A 66 -1.21 -0.73 -16.92
C GLY A 66 -2.61 -0.58 -16.34
N LEU A 67 -3.52 -0.14 -17.19
CA LEU A 67 -4.94 0.00 -16.85
C LEU A 67 -5.56 -1.34 -16.48
N GLY A 68 -6.23 -1.38 -15.31
CA GLY A 68 -6.92 -2.55 -14.82
C GLY A 68 -6.04 -3.60 -14.13
N ASP A 69 -4.71 -3.38 -14.06
CA ASP A 69 -3.78 -4.30 -13.42
C ASP A 69 -3.79 -4.20 -11.89
N LEU A 70 -3.94 -2.99 -11.36
CA LEU A 70 -3.96 -2.73 -9.91
C LEU A 70 -5.30 -2.18 -9.46
N TYR A 71 -5.73 -2.59 -8.27
CA TYR A 71 -6.79 -1.94 -7.52
C TYR A 71 -6.14 -1.01 -6.48
N VAL A 72 -6.20 0.29 -6.74
CA VAL A 72 -5.45 1.27 -5.96
C VAL A 72 -6.36 1.99 -4.98
N VAL A 73 -6.05 1.88 -3.69
CA VAL A 73 -6.70 2.60 -2.59
C VAL A 73 -5.67 3.56 -2.00
N ARG A 74 -5.97 4.88 -2.01
CA ARG A 74 -5.04 5.90 -1.55
C ARG A 74 -5.70 6.86 -0.58
N VAL A 75 -5.04 7.06 0.55
CA VAL A 75 -5.42 8.04 1.56
C VAL A 75 -4.16 8.64 2.18
N VAL A 76 -4.23 9.89 2.63
CA VAL A 76 -3.09 10.57 3.27
C VAL A 76 -2.55 9.74 4.43
N GLY A 77 -1.24 9.43 4.42
CA GLY A 77 -0.60 8.61 5.46
C GLY A 77 -0.97 7.13 5.43
N ASN A 78 -1.58 6.61 4.36
CA ASN A 78 -2.00 5.20 4.20
C ASN A 78 -2.67 4.60 5.45
N VAL A 79 -3.52 5.39 6.13
CA VAL A 79 -4.26 4.99 7.34
C VAL A 79 -5.47 4.13 6.98
N LEU A 80 -6.06 3.45 7.98
CA LEU A 80 -7.31 2.72 7.82
C LEU A 80 -8.50 3.50 8.37
N ASP A 81 -9.62 3.37 7.67
CA ASP A 81 -10.95 3.69 8.13
C ASP A 81 -11.97 2.71 7.51
N GLN A 82 -13.23 2.83 7.86
CA GLN A 82 -14.29 1.93 7.38
C GLN A 82 -14.42 1.94 5.85
N MET A 83 -14.25 3.09 5.20
CA MET A 83 -14.40 3.19 3.73
C MET A 83 -13.20 2.59 3.01
N ILE A 84 -12.00 2.74 3.57
CA ILE A 84 -10.78 2.10 3.06
C ILE A 84 -10.90 0.58 3.17
N VAL A 85 -11.33 0.07 4.33
CA VAL A 85 -11.56 -1.37 4.52
C VAL A 85 -12.61 -1.89 3.56
N ALA A 86 -13.77 -1.22 3.44
CA ALA A 86 -14.82 -1.62 2.51
C ALA A 86 -14.36 -1.64 1.04
N SER A 87 -13.51 -0.69 0.63
CA SER A 87 -12.92 -0.66 -0.71
C SER A 87 -12.02 -1.87 -0.96
N ILE A 88 -11.22 -2.25 0.03
CA ILE A 88 -10.33 -3.43 -0.05
C ILE A 88 -11.16 -4.72 -0.05
N GLU A 89 -12.16 -4.83 0.82
CA GLU A 89 -13.08 -5.98 0.86
C GLU A 89 -13.79 -6.17 -0.48
N TYR A 90 -14.27 -5.09 -1.11
CA TYR A 90 -14.87 -5.15 -2.42
C TYR A 90 -13.94 -5.82 -3.45
N ALA A 91 -12.69 -5.43 -3.49
CA ALA A 91 -11.72 -6.02 -4.42
C ALA A 91 -11.41 -7.49 -4.11
N VAL A 92 -11.33 -7.86 -2.83
CA VAL A 92 -11.08 -9.24 -2.41
C VAL A 92 -12.30 -10.13 -2.69
N LEU A 93 -13.51 -9.67 -2.37
CA LEU A 93 -14.72 -10.50 -2.40
C LEU A 93 -15.40 -10.53 -3.78
N HIS A 94 -15.33 -9.43 -4.55
CA HIS A 94 -16.04 -9.28 -5.81
C HIS A 94 -15.14 -9.29 -7.06
N LEU A 95 -13.84 -8.97 -6.90
CA LEU A 95 -12.88 -8.97 -8.02
C LEU A 95 -11.83 -10.08 -7.91
N ASP A 96 -11.95 -10.94 -6.90
CA ASP A 96 -11.08 -12.09 -6.65
C ASP A 96 -9.59 -11.73 -6.47
N VAL A 97 -9.28 -10.53 -5.95
CA VAL A 97 -7.88 -10.13 -5.71
C VAL A 97 -7.34 -10.83 -4.46
N ARG A 98 -6.15 -11.42 -4.57
CA ARG A 98 -5.56 -12.27 -3.52
C ARG A 98 -4.24 -11.75 -2.97
N LEU A 99 -3.80 -10.59 -3.41
CA LEU A 99 -2.61 -9.90 -2.90
C LEU A 99 -2.98 -8.48 -2.48
N ILE A 100 -2.68 -8.13 -1.23
CA ILE A 100 -2.78 -6.76 -0.72
C ILE A 100 -1.38 -6.32 -0.31
N MET A 101 -0.94 -5.16 -0.80
CA MET A 101 0.29 -4.50 -0.34
C MET A 101 -0.09 -3.22 0.40
N VAL A 102 0.35 -3.09 1.65
CA VAL A 102 0.27 -1.84 2.43
C VAL A 102 1.60 -1.13 2.28
N MET A 103 1.61 -0.02 1.55
CA MET A 103 2.84 0.67 1.17
C MET A 103 2.94 2.06 1.81
N GLY A 104 3.87 2.21 2.76
CA GLY A 104 4.36 3.51 3.24
C GLY A 104 5.46 4.04 2.33
N HIS A 105 5.91 5.28 2.60
CA HIS A 105 6.99 5.87 1.80
C HIS A 105 7.84 6.85 2.62
N SER A 106 9.10 7.03 2.24
CA SER A 106 9.99 8.01 2.85
C SER A 106 9.45 9.43 2.75
N GLN A 107 9.78 10.26 3.72
CA GLN A 107 9.40 11.69 3.75
C GLN A 107 7.88 11.92 3.63
N CYS A 108 7.06 11.09 4.27
CA CYS A 108 5.61 11.26 4.28
C CYS A 108 5.21 12.51 5.05
N GLY A 109 4.60 13.49 4.35
CA GLY A 109 4.20 14.77 4.94
C GLY A 109 3.19 14.64 6.08
N ALA A 110 2.26 13.68 6.02
CA ALA A 110 1.29 13.43 7.08
C ALA A 110 1.97 12.95 8.38
N VAL A 111 2.96 12.07 8.25
CA VAL A 111 3.74 11.57 9.39
C VAL A 111 4.62 12.68 9.96
N GLN A 112 5.30 13.45 9.10
CA GLN A 112 6.10 14.60 9.53
C GLN A 112 5.27 15.61 10.33
N ALA A 113 4.06 15.94 9.83
CA ALA A 113 3.14 16.86 10.53
C ALA A 113 2.73 16.32 11.91
N THR A 114 2.51 15.01 12.00
CA THR A 114 2.17 14.34 13.28
C THR A 114 3.36 14.35 14.25
N CYS A 115 4.56 14.00 13.79
CA CYS A 115 5.77 14.00 14.61
C CYS A 115 6.15 15.39 15.13
N ASN A 116 5.93 16.43 14.33
CA ASN A 116 6.25 17.82 14.69
C ASN A 116 5.18 18.49 15.57
N HIS A 117 4.12 17.78 15.95
CA HIS A 117 2.99 18.31 16.72
C HIS A 117 2.42 19.61 16.14
N ASN A 118 2.39 19.73 14.80
CA ASN A 118 1.86 20.91 14.15
C ASN A 118 0.40 21.13 14.53
N GLN A 119 0.03 22.39 14.78
CA GLN A 119 -1.38 22.74 14.93
C GLN A 119 -2.05 22.54 13.55
N LEU A 120 -2.87 21.52 13.48
CA LEU A 120 -3.61 21.17 12.26
C LEU A 120 -5.02 21.74 12.36
N GLU A 121 -5.52 22.32 11.28
CA GLU A 121 -6.84 22.94 11.22
C GLU A 121 -7.85 22.07 10.45
N GLY A 122 -9.13 22.39 10.61
CA GLY A 122 -10.22 21.71 9.90
C GLY A 122 -10.32 20.24 10.30
N HIS A 123 -10.25 19.35 9.33
CA HIS A 123 -10.33 17.90 9.52
C HIS A 123 -8.95 17.23 9.69
N LEU A 124 -7.84 17.98 9.53
CA LEU A 124 -6.50 17.40 9.61
C LEU A 124 -6.13 16.77 10.96
N PRO A 125 -6.68 17.19 12.13
CA PRO A 125 -6.44 16.51 13.40
C PRO A 125 -6.79 15.01 13.38
N SER A 126 -7.72 14.56 12.51
CA SER A 126 -8.04 13.13 12.37
C SER A 126 -6.86 12.30 11.85
N LEU A 127 -5.94 12.88 11.08
CA LEU A 127 -4.71 12.22 10.65
C LEU A 127 -3.77 11.96 11.82
N THR A 128 -3.56 12.97 12.69
CA THR A 128 -2.76 12.80 13.91
C THR A 128 -3.37 11.73 14.80
N PHE A 129 -4.68 11.70 14.95
CA PHE A 129 -5.38 10.67 15.70
C PHE A 129 -5.10 9.28 15.14
N ALA A 130 -5.25 9.09 13.83
CA ALA A 130 -5.00 7.81 13.15
C ALA A 130 -3.54 7.36 13.26
N LEU A 131 -2.58 8.30 13.19
CA LEU A 131 -1.14 8.02 13.26
C LEU A 131 -0.59 7.93 14.70
N ASN A 132 -1.40 8.28 15.72
CA ASN A 132 -0.94 8.36 17.10
C ASN A 132 -0.44 7.01 17.66
N ALA A 133 -1.07 5.90 17.27
CA ALA A 133 -0.62 4.57 17.68
C ALA A 133 0.80 4.27 17.14
N ALA A 134 1.07 4.65 15.89
CA ALA A 134 2.38 4.50 15.27
C ALA A 134 3.43 5.39 15.94
N LEU A 135 3.08 6.66 16.22
CA LEU A 135 3.95 7.59 16.94
C LEU A 135 4.32 7.05 18.33
N ASN A 136 3.33 6.59 19.11
CA ASN A 136 3.58 6.02 20.43
C ASN A 136 4.46 4.77 20.39
N LYS A 137 4.32 3.95 19.36
CA LYS A 137 5.16 2.74 19.17
C LYS A 137 6.60 3.09 18.79
N ALA A 138 6.81 4.22 18.10
CA ALA A 138 8.10 4.57 17.50
C ALA A 138 8.89 5.62 18.25
N LYS A 139 8.28 6.42 19.15
CA LYS A 139 8.89 7.61 19.78
C LYS A 139 10.17 7.36 20.56
N ASP A 140 10.34 6.15 21.11
CA ASP A 140 11.49 5.79 21.93
C ASP A 140 12.52 4.94 21.14
N LEU A 141 12.30 4.71 19.84
CA LEU A 141 13.22 3.98 19.00
C LEU A 141 14.40 4.85 18.56
N PRO A 142 15.61 4.30 18.44
CA PRO A 142 16.75 5.05 17.93
C PRO A 142 16.59 5.40 16.44
N GLY A 143 17.24 6.49 16.01
CA GLY A 143 17.25 6.91 14.60
C GLY A 143 16.26 8.05 14.30
N ASP A 144 15.83 8.15 13.06
CA ASP A 144 14.90 9.20 12.63
C ASP A 144 13.47 8.87 13.06
N LEU A 145 12.85 9.77 13.80
CA LEU A 145 11.50 9.58 14.34
C LEU A 145 10.46 9.42 13.23
N THR A 146 10.54 10.25 12.19
CA THR A 146 9.58 10.21 11.07
C THR A 146 9.63 8.86 10.36
N GLU A 147 10.84 8.38 10.07
CA GLU A 147 11.08 7.08 9.46
C GLU A 147 10.51 5.95 10.32
N ASN A 148 10.83 5.95 11.62
CA ASN A 148 10.34 4.96 12.57
C ASN A 148 8.81 4.93 12.64
N VAL A 149 8.15 6.11 12.61
CA VAL A 149 6.69 6.22 12.62
C VAL A 149 6.07 5.72 11.33
N ILE A 150 6.68 5.99 10.16
CA ILE A 150 6.23 5.45 8.88
C ILE A 150 6.25 3.92 8.91
N LEU A 151 7.36 3.33 9.31
CA LEU A 151 7.51 1.87 9.39
C LEU A 151 6.53 1.25 10.40
N ALA A 152 6.37 1.87 11.57
CA ALA A 152 5.41 1.44 12.57
C ALA A 152 3.97 1.50 12.05
N ASN A 153 3.60 2.57 11.32
CA ASN A 153 2.28 2.73 10.74
C ASN A 153 1.98 1.64 9.70
N VAL A 154 2.90 1.38 8.79
CA VAL A 154 2.74 0.29 7.79
C VAL A 154 2.51 -1.05 8.48
N GLY A 155 3.28 -1.35 9.53
CA GLY A 155 3.11 -2.58 10.31
C GLY A 155 1.76 -2.65 11.00
N LEU A 156 1.35 -1.59 11.71
CA LEU A 156 0.06 -1.53 12.43
C LEU A 156 -1.12 -1.65 11.47
N VAL A 157 -1.13 -0.89 10.38
CA VAL A 157 -2.17 -0.94 9.36
C VAL A 157 -2.28 -2.33 8.74
N SER A 158 -1.14 -2.97 8.46
CA SER A 158 -1.12 -4.33 7.93
C SER A 158 -1.72 -5.35 8.91
N GLU A 159 -1.38 -5.27 10.20
CA GLU A 159 -1.92 -6.16 11.23
C GLU A 159 -3.40 -5.92 11.50
N GLU A 160 -3.84 -4.66 11.53
CA GLU A 160 -5.24 -4.31 11.68
C GLU A 160 -6.07 -4.84 10.51
N LEU A 161 -5.60 -4.65 9.27
CA LEU A 161 -6.28 -5.12 8.07
C LEU A 161 -6.44 -6.64 8.06
N LYS A 162 -5.44 -7.39 8.53
CA LYS A 162 -5.51 -8.86 8.66
C LYS A 162 -6.67 -9.33 9.55
N GLN A 163 -7.08 -8.51 10.53
CA GLN A 163 -8.09 -8.86 11.52
C GLN A 163 -9.47 -8.25 11.23
N THR A 164 -9.51 -7.11 10.51
CA THR A 164 -10.73 -6.33 10.31
C THR A 164 -11.54 -6.79 9.10
N GLY A 165 -10.89 -7.26 8.04
CA GLY A 165 -11.59 -7.72 6.83
C GLY A 165 -12.45 -8.94 7.09
N ALA A 166 -13.69 -8.94 6.56
CA ALA A 166 -14.76 -9.88 6.89
C ALA A 166 -14.35 -11.37 6.82
N HIS A 167 -13.50 -11.76 5.89
CA HIS A 167 -13.05 -13.17 5.72
C HIS A 167 -11.53 -13.29 5.68
N PHE A 168 -10.80 -12.21 5.90
CA PHE A 168 -9.35 -12.18 5.71
C PHE A 168 -8.61 -13.16 6.62
N PRO A 169 -8.94 -13.30 7.93
CA PRO A 169 -8.26 -14.27 8.79
C PRO A 169 -8.35 -15.71 8.27
N GLU A 170 -9.54 -16.11 7.79
CA GLU A 170 -9.74 -17.46 7.26
C GLU A 170 -9.03 -17.67 5.92
N MET A 171 -9.12 -16.70 5.01
CA MET A 171 -8.46 -16.75 3.72
C MET A 171 -6.93 -16.81 3.86
N MET A 172 -6.38 -16.03 4.79
CA MET A 172 -4.96 -16.05 5.09
C MET A 172 -4.51 -17.39 5.69
N LYS A 173 -5.29 -17.96 6.60
CA LYS A 173 -5.02 -19.28 7.18
C LYS A 173 -5.00 -20.38 6.11
N LYS A 174 -5.86 -20.30 5.10
CA LYS A 174 -5.90 -21.21 3.95
C LYS A 174 -4.81 -20.92 2.91
N GLY A 175 -4.08 -19.79 3.03
CA GLY A 175 -3.12 -19.34 2.03
C GLY A 175 -3.74 -18.74 0.77
N GLU A 176 -5.02 -18.40 0.82
CA GLU A 176 -5.80 -17.82 -0.29
C GLU A 176 -5.61 -16.31 -0.40
N LEU A 177 -5.25 -15.61 0.68
CA LEU A 177 -4.99 -14.18 0.72
C LEU A 177 -3.62 -13.90 1.32
N VAL A 178 -2.89 -12.98 0.70
CA VAL A 178 -1.57 -12.51 1.18
C VAL A 178 -1.63 -11.01 1.41
N ILE A 179 -1.25 -10.56 2.61
CA ILE A 179 -1.10 -9.14 2.96
C ILE A 179 0.36 -8.90 3.28
N VAL A 180 0.99 -7.96 2.54
CA VAL A 180 2.41 -7.65 2.69
C VAL A 180 2.62 -6.18 3.03
N PRO A 181 3.36 -5.87 4.10
CA PRO A 181 3.83 -4.53 4.38
C PRO A 181 5.02 -4.21 3.47
N ALA A 182 5.06 -2.97 2.96
CA ALA A 182 6.12 -2.50 2.08
C ALA A 182 6.47 -1.02 2.36
N TYR A 183 7.68 -0.64 2.00
CA TYR A 183 8.18 0.72 2.12
C TYR A 183 8.80 1.18 0.81
N TYR A 184 8.39 2.35 0.35
CA TYR A 184 8.88 2.96 -0.88
C TYR A 184 9.87 4.09 -0.57
N HIS A 185 11.06 3.99 -1.11
CA HIS A 185 12.11 4.99 -1.05
C HIS A 185 11.96 5.98 -2.22
N ILE A 186 11.55 7.22 -1.94
CA ILE A 186 11.31 8.24 -2.98
C ILE A 186 12.58 8.57 -3.77
N ASP A 187 13.74 8.59 -3.12
CA ASP A 187 15.03 8.94 -3.71
C ASP A 187 15.57 7.91 -4.70
N THR A 188 15.35 6.63 -4.42
CA THR A 188 15.88 5.53 -5.24
C THR A 188 14.81 4.88 -6.12
N GLY A 189 13.53 5.12 -5.85
CA GLY A 189 12.43 4.42 -6.48
C GLY A 189 12.22 2.98 -6.00
N LYS A 190 13.03 2.52 -5.03
CA LYS A 190 12.98 1.13 -4.53
C LYS A 190 11.75 0.90 -3.64
N VAL A 191 11.05 -0.19 -3.88
CA VAL A 191 10.09 -0.77 -2.92
C VAL A 191 10.79 -1.90 -2.16
N GLU A 192 10.72 -1.83 -0.83
CA GLU A 192 11.25 -2.84 0.08
C GLU A 192 10.11 -3.53 0.82
N LEU A 193 10.13 -4.85 0.84
CA LEU A 193 9.17 -5.64 1.62
C LEU A 193 9.62 -5.68 3.08
N LEU A 194 8.72 -5.30 3.98
CA LEU A 194 8.98 -5.37 5.41
C LEU A 194 8.63 -6.78 5.94
N THR A 195 9.31 -7.21 7.00
CA THR A 195 9.14 -8.55 7.61
C THR A 195 8.33 -8.48 8.90
#